data_a054dc422300f0dbebd9571bd1ddd8e6
#
_entry.id   a054dc422300f0dbebd9571bd1ddd8e6
#
_cell.length_a   1.000
_cell.length_b   1.000
_cell.length_c   1.000
_cell.angle_alpha   90.00
_cell.angle_beta   90.00
_cell.angle_gamma   90.00
#
_symmetry.space_group_name_H-M   'P 1'
#
loop_
_entity.id
_entity.type
_entity.pdbx_description
1 polymer ?
#
loop_
_entity_poly.entity_id
_entity_poly.type
_entity_poly.pdbx_seq_one_letter_code
_entity_poly.pdbx_strand_id
1 'polypeptide(L)'
;MKQPFCAPAEALRRVLDAAAALPRPAAENVGLDEACGRIAAAPLCARMDQPPFDRSPLDGYALHSADTAGAGEMTPKALPVVMKLYAGDAPTAELPVGCAARIMTGAPLPAGADCVLMQEQTDGGEETVRIYAELSHNANVVFRGEDIAAGALVAEAGTVLTPAHLGVLAGQGYAEVPVYKPLTIGVLATGSELLAPGESWAPGKIYDANGIQNAARLRQLGFVVVRRHCTDDPARIAAELEELLTGCDAVITSGGVSVGQKDYLPVVLEMLGTRSIFAGVAQKPGSPMLAAEVEGKLVFCLSGNPFAAAATLEQYAVPALLRAAGRQEEACILPRTRRTLTTGFSKPSKGNRYLRAKASGGTVAIPGEGNTEAHSSGSLSAMIGCNSLVELPAGSGPVEPGEEVEVLSFVY
;
A
#
# COMPACT_ATOMS: atom_id res chain seq x y z
N MET A 1 26.55 -30.02 13.03
CA MET A 1 25.21 -29.92 13.67
C MET A 1 24.35 -29.06 12.78
N LYS A 2 23.15 -29.53 12.34
CA LYS A 2 22.21 -28.67 11.59
C LYS A 2 21.84 -27.49 12.48
N GLN A 3 22.02 -26.27 12.00
CA GLN A 3 21.52 -25.08 12.71
C GLN A 3 20.02 -25.23 12.95
N PRO A 4 19.50 -24.86 14.13
CA PRO A 4 18.06 -24.88 14.38
C PRO A 4 17.36 -23.88 13.43
N PHE A 5 16.17 -24.23 12.97
CA PHE A 5 15.38 -23.33 12.13
C PHE A 5 15.10 -22.03 12.88
N CYS A 6 15.16 -20.91 12.15
CA CYS A 6 14.91 -19.58 12.66
C CYS A 6 13.43 -19.45 13.09
N ALA A 7 13.16 -18.76 14.20
CA ALA A 7 11.78 -18.44 14.57
C ALA A 7 11.15 -17.48 13.53
N PRO A 8 9.83 -17.57 13.24
CA PRO A 8 9.18 -16.76 12.21
C PRO A 8 9.41 -15.24 12.37
N ALA A 9 9.24 -14.72 13.59
CA ALA A 9 9.46 -13.30 13.86
C ALA A 9 10.92 -12.88 13.65
N GLU A 10 11.88 -13.72 14.04
CA GLU A 10 13.30 -13.48 13.85
C GLU A 10 13.70 -13.56 12.37
N ALA A 11 13.10 -14.50 11.60
CA ALA A 11 13.32 -14.59 10.16
C ALA A 11 12.85 -13.32 9.43
N LEU A 12 11.66 -12.82 9.78
CA LEU A 12 11.12 -11.56 9.24
C LEU A 12 12.04 -10.38 9.57
N ARG A 13 12.46 -10.24 10.83
CA ARG A 13 13.36 -9.17 11.24
C ARG A 13 14.66 -9.20 10.44
N ARG A 14 15.30 -10.37 10.31
CA ARG A 14 16.57 -10.51 9.59
C ARG A 14 16.46 -10.12 8.11
N VAL A 15 15.39 -10.46 7.42
CA VAL A 15 15.23 -10.06 6.01
C VAL A 15 14.90 -8.57 5.87
N LEU A 16 14.17 -7.97 6.82
CA LEU A 16 13.93 -6.53 6.85
C LEU A 16 15.22 -5.75 7.12
N ASP A 17 16.04 -6.19 8.10
CA ASP A 17 17.35 -5.60 8.40
C ASP A 17 18.27 -5.69 7.17
N ALA A 18 18.34 -6.85 6.51
CA ALA A 18 19.11 -7.04 5.28
C ALA A 18 18.63 -6.10 4.17
N ALA A 19 17.32 -6.00 3.94
CA ALA A 19 16.74 -5.11 2.94
C ALA A 19 16.99 -3.63 3.26
N ALA A 20 16.94 -3.24 4.53
CA ALA A 20 17.20 -1.87 4.97
C ALA A 20 18.67 -1.44 4.77
N ALA A 21 19.59 -2.39 4.80
CA ALA A 21 21.03 -2.16 4.56
C ALA A 21 21.37 -1.96 3.07
N LEU A 22 20.45 -2.31 2.15
CA LEU A 22 20.67 -2.12 0.71
C LEU A 22 20.57 -0.64 0.34
N PRO A 23 21.28 -0.19 -0.71
CA PRO A 23 21.08 1.15 -1.26
C PRO A 23 19.64 1.31 -1.76
N ARG A 24 19.09 2.51 -1.57
CA ARG A 24 17.77 2.84 -2.11
C ARG A 24 17.77 2.80 -3.63
N PRO A 25 16.66 2.42 -4.29
CA PRO A 25 16.54 2.50 -5.74
C PRO A 25 16.79 3.93 -6.22
N ALA A 26 17.26 4.07 -7.46
CA ALA A 26 17.39 5.38 -8.08
C ALA A 26 16.03 6.08 -8.14
N ALA A 27 16.03 7.40 -7.95
CA ALA A 27 14.85 8.24 -8.11
C ALA A 27 14.65 8.63 -9.59
N GLU A 28 13.41 8.84 -9.97
CA GLU A 28 13.00 9.43 -11.25
C GLU A 28 11.82 10.38 -11.01
N ASN A 29 11.66 11.39 -11.86
CA ASN A 29 10.46 12.23 -11.84
C ASN A 29 9.42 11.61 -12.78
N VAL A 30 8.19 11.53 -12.31
CA VAL A 30 7.05 11.05 -13.11
C VAL A 30 5.89 12.05 -13.03
N GLY A 31 5.10 12.13 -14.08
CA GLY A 31 3.86 12.91 -14.07
C GLY A 31 2.88 12.39 -13.02
N LEU A 32 1.99 13.26 -12.51
CA LEU A 32 1.01 12.87 -11.50
C LEU A 32 0.12 11.73 -11.97
N ASP A 33 -0.23 11.65 -13.25
CA ASP A 33 -1.05 10.57 -13.82
C ASP A 33 -0.40 9.18 -13.70
N GLU A 34 0.93 9.12 -13.61
CA GLU A 34 1.73 7.90 -13.51
C GLU A 34 2.20 7.62 -12.07
N ALA A 35 1.96 8.57 -11.15
CA ALA A 35 2.52 8.50 -9.80
C ALA A 35 1.69 7.64 -8.82
N CYS A 36 0.45 7.28 -9.17
CA CYS A 36 -0.40 6.47 -8.30
C CYS A 36 0.23 5.08 -8.04
N GLY A 37 0.34 4.71 -6.75
CA GLY A 37 0.96 3.45 -6.34
C GLY A 37 2.50 3.47 -6.34
N ARG A 38 3.14 4.54 -6.86
CA ARG A 38 4.60 4.72 -6.79
C ARG A 38 5.02 5.14 -5.37
N ILE A 39 6.28 4.95 -5.06
CA ILE A 39 6.86 5.26 -3.74
C ILE A 39 7.59 6.59 -3.84
N ALA A 40 7.20 7.58 -3.04
CA ALA A 40 7.86 8.89 -2.98
C ALA A 40 9.35 8.73 -2.62
N ALA A 41 10.24 9.33 -3.43
CA ALA A 41 11.69 9.27 -3.21
C ALA A 41 12.22 10.42 -2.33
N ALA A 42 11.40 11.45 -2.12
CA ALA A 42 11.70 12.60 -1.27
C ALA A 42 10.42 13.06 -0.55
N PRO A 43 10.54 13.83 0.54
CA PRO A 43 9.40 14.47 1.17
C PRO A 43 8.69 15.42 0.19
N LEU A 44 7.37 15.36 0.13
CA LEU A 44 6.51 16.23 -0.68
C LEU A 44 5.75 17.16 0.26
N CYS A 45 5.94 18.47 0.09
CA CYS A 45 5.33 19.48 0.95
C CYS A 45 4.38 20.38 0.16
N ALA A 46 3.41 20.98 0.84
CA ALA A 46 2.54 21.99 0.26
C ALA A 46 3.36 23.22 -0.19
N ARG A 47 3.15 23.68 -1.43
CA ARG A 47 3.85 24.83 -2.01
C ARG A 47 3.20 26.16 -1.66
N MET A 48 1.90 26.12 -1.36
CA MET A 48 1.09 27.28 -1.02
C MET A 48 0.02 26.91 0.01
N ASP A 49 -0.57 27.91 0.61
CA ASP A 49 -1.75 27.71 1.47
C ASP A 49 -2.93 27.18 0.64
N GLN A 50 -3.73 26.30 1.22
CA GLN A 50 -4.96 25.78 0.63
C GLN A 50 -6.12 25.99 1.63
N PRO A 51 -7.15 26.77 1.28
CA PRO A 51 -7.22 27.60 0.07
C PRO A 51 -6.17 28.73 0.05
N PRO A 52 -5.84 29.28 -1.12
CA PRO A 52 -4.79 30.30 -1.25
C PRO A 52 -5.23 31.72 -0.82
N PHE A 53 -6.51 31.90 -0.52
CA PHE A 53 -7.14 33.16 -0.06
C PHE A 53 -8.39 32.84 0.78
N ASP A 54 -8.83 33.82 1.56
CA ASP A 54 -10.11 33.75 2.26
C ASP A 54 -11.25 33.74 1.25
N ARG A 55 -12.22 32.82 1.41
CA ARG A 55 -13.28 32.61 0.42
C ARG A 55 -14.63 32.34 1.05
N SER A 56 -15.69 32.54 0.27
CA SER A 56 -17.04 32.16 0.64
C SER A 56 -17.27 30.64 0.50
N PRO A 57 -17.79 29.95 1.49
CA PRO A 57 -18.25 28.57 1.37
C PRO A 57 -19.67 28.43 0.78
N LEU A 58 -20.38 29.55 0.56
CA LEU A 58 -21.79 29.58 0.17
C LEU A 58 -22.10 30.77 -0.75
N ASP A 59 -23.24 30.72 -1.41
CA ASP A 59 -23.79 31.80 -2.22
C ASP A 59 -24.51 32.80 -1.29
N GLY A 60 -24.20 34.09 -1.44
CA GLY A 60 -24.74 35.07 -0.53
C GLY A 60 -24.17 36.46 -0.71
N TYR A 61 -23.92 37.14 0.40
CA TYR A 61 -23.40 38.50 0.46
C TYR A 61 -22.27 38.59 1.48
N ALA A 62 -21.09 39.05 1.01
CA ALA A 62 -20.00 39.42 1.88
C ALA A 62 -20.27 40.79 2.49
N LEU A 63 -20.07 40.91 3.79
CA LEU A 63 -20.46 42.06 4.59
C LEU A 63 -19.42 42.40 5.64
N HIS A 64 -19.51 43.59 6.19
CA HIS A 64 -18.95 43.85 7.51
C HIS A 64 -19.95 43.37 8.58
N SER A 65 -19.55 42.54 9.50
CA SER A 65 -20.41 41.97 10.54
C SER A 65 -21.10 43.07 11.40
N ALA A 66 -20.39 44.17 11.64
CA ALA A 66 -20.91 45.36 12.31
C ALA A 66 -22.15 45.96 11.61
N ASP A 67 -22.23 45.89 10.31
CA ASP A 67 -23.36 46.40 9.52
C ASP A 67 -24.60 45.49 9.67
N THR A 68 -24.44 44.26 10.14
CA THR A 68 -25.54 43.32 10.34
C THR A 68 -26.18 43.44 11.74
N ALA A 69 -25.58 44.17 12.68
CA ALA A 69 -26.00 44.25 14.08
C ALA A 69 -27.48 44.67 14.21
N GLY A 70 -28.28 43.83 14.87
CA GLY A 70 -29.74 44.04 15.06
C GLY A 70 -30.58 43.74 13.82
N ALA A 71 -30.02 43.16 12.76
CA ALA A 71 -30.78 42.69 11.59
C ALA A 71 -31.63 41.47 11.97
N GLY A 72 -32.86 41.41 11.54
CA GLY A 72 -33.79 40.31 11.74
C GLY A 72 -34.99 40.40 10.81
N GLU A 73 -35.85 39.36 10.77
CA GLU A 73 -37.05 39.35 9.91
C GLU A 73 -37.95 40.57 10.10
N MET A 74 -38.09 41.02 11.36
CA MET A 74 -38.91 42.17 11.71
C MET A 74 -38.14 43.49 11.65
N THR A 75 -36.82 43.43 11.57
CA THR A 75 -35.91 44.59 11.54
C THR A 75 -34.88 44.43 10.45
N PRO A 76 -35.31 44.31 9.14
CA PRO A 76 -34.38 44.13 8.07
C PRO A 76 -33.49 45.37 7.85
N LYS A 77 -32.22 45.12 7.51
CA LYS A 77 -31.32 46.22 7.07
C LYS A 77 -31.13 46.18 5.56
N ALA A 78 -31.16 47.36 4.95
CA ALA A 78 -30.95 47.50 3.53
C ALA A 78 -29.52 48.01 3.27
N LEU A 79 -28.75 47.31 2.44
CA LEU A 79 -27.37 47.65 2.08
C LEU A 79 -27.23 47.71 0.55
N PRO A 80 -26.59 48.76 0.01
CA PRO A 80 -26.30 48.81 -1.43
C PRO A 80 -25.30 47.70 -1.82
N VAL A 81 -25.57 47.01 -2.93
CA VAL A 81 -24.70 45.98 -3.49
C VAL A 81 -23.75 46.66 -4.47
N VAL A 82 -22.47 46.76 -4.10
CA VAL A 82 -21.46 47.51 -4.87
C VAL A 82 -20.50 46.62 -5.66
N MET A 83 -20.51 45.31 -5.39
CA MET A 83 -19.66 44.29 -6.06
C MET A 83 -20.47 43.04 -6.35
N LYS A 84 -20.05 42.31 -7.41
CA LYS A 84 -20.47 40.91 -7.67
C LYS A 84 -19.21 40.09 -7.90
N LEU A 85 -19.04 39.03 -7.08
CA LEU A 85 -17.81 38.23 -7.04
C LEU A 85 -18.13 36.75 -7.31
N TYR A 86 -17.40 36.18 -8.25
CA TYR A 86 -17.52 34.79 -8.66
C TYR A 86 -16.22 34.03 -8.40
N ALA A 87 -16.29 32.72 -8.36
CA ALA A 87 -15.07 31.89 -8.35
C ALA A 87 -14.20 32.20 -9.58
N GLY A 88 -12.93 32.47 -9.32
CA GLY A 88 -11.97 32.91 -10.34
C GLY A 88 -11.76 34.43 -10.43
N ASP A 89 -12.59 35.22 -9.77
CA ASP A 89 -12.36 36.66 -9.65
C ASP A 89 -11.19 36.98 -8.72
N ALA A 90 -10.61 38.16 -8.87
CA ALA A 90 -9.56 38.72 -8.02
C ALA A 90 -9.93 40.14 -7.60
N PRO A 91 -10.75 40.32 -6.55
CA PRO A 91 -11.20 41.65 -6.12
C PRO A 91 -10.01 42.50 -5.68
N THR A 92 -9.87 43.67 -6.26
CA THR A 92 -8.82 44.67 -5.94
C THR A 92 -9.32 45.82 -5.11
N ALA A 93 -10.65 46.01 -5.05
CA ALA A 93 -11.28 47.07 -4.28
C ALA A 93 -11.71 46.53 -2.89
N GLU A 94 -11.60 47.39 -1.88
CA GLU A 94 -12.12 47.15 -0.54
C GLU A 94 -13.64 47.34 -0.53
N LEU A 95 -14.37 46.49 0.23
CA LEU A 95 -15.80 46.66 0.46
C LEU A 95 -16.02 47.84 1.41
N PRO A 96 -16.71 48.92 0.99
CA PRO A 96 -16.99 50.03 1.88
C PRO A 96 -17.93 49.61 3.04
N VAL A 97 -17.76 50.24 4.21
CA VAL A 97 -18.67 50.09 5.35
C VAL A 97 -20.09 50.51 4.93
N GLY A 98 -21.09 49.78 5.37
CA GLY A 98 -22.49 50.02 5.01
C GLY A 98 -22.87 49.51 3.59
N CYS A 99 -22.00 48.71 2.94
CA CYS A 99 -22.26 48.11 1.66
C CYS A 99 -22.20 46.58 1.72
N ALA A 100 -22.70 45.92 0.65
CA ALA A 100 -22.66 44.48 0.45
C ALA A 100 -21.95 44.14 -0.87
N ALA A 101 -21.26 43.01 -0.89
CA ALA A 101 -20.78 42.37 -2.11
C ALA A 101 -21.54 41.08 -2.37
N ARG A 102 -22.26 40.96 -3.48
CA ARG A 102 -22.82 39.67 -3.91
C ARG A 102 -21.67 38.71 -4.15
N ILE A 103 -21.68 37.57 -3.48
CA ILE A 103 -20.58 36.61 -3.54
C ILE A 103 -21.12 35.20 -3.77
N MET A 104 -20.41 34.42 -4.61
CA MET A 104 -20.74 33.04 -4.90
C MET A 104 -19.75 32.11 -4.23
N THR A 105 -20.15 30.87 -4.01
CA THR A 105 -19.32 29.79 -3.45
C THR A 105 -17.96 29.71 -4.15
N GLY A 106 -16.90 29.70 -3.37
CA GLY A 106 -15.51 29.65 -3.85
C GLY A 106 -14.91 30.99 -4.29
N ALA A 107 -15.71 32.06 -4.36
CA ALA A 107 -15.19 33.40 -4.67
C ALA A 107 -14.34 33.97 -3.52
N PRO A 108 -13.25 34.71 -3.83
CA PRO A 108 -12.44 35.36 -2.80
C PRO A 108 -13.24 36.43 -2.07
N LEU A 109 -13.01 36.46 -0.74
CA LEU A 109 -13.59 37.48 0.11
C LEU A 109 -12.92 38.84 -0.22
N PRO A 110 -13.67 39.94 -0.49
CA PRO A 110 -13.06 41.24 -0.73
C PRO A 110 -12.47 41.80 0.57
N ALA A 111 -11.39 42.56 0.48
CA ALA A 111 -10.84 43.29 1.62
C ALA A 111 -11.94 44.11 2.32
N GLY A 112 -11.91 44.17 3.65
CA GLY A 112 -12.92 44.82 4.46
C GLY A 112 -14.09 43.93 4.87
N ALA A 113 -14.53 42.99 4.05
CA ALA A 113 -15.54 42.01 4.48
C ALA A 113 -14.97 41.03 5.51
N ASP A 114 -15.76 40.73 6.54
CA ASP A 114 -15.39 39.82 7.61
C ASP A 114 -16.43 38.70 7.87
N CYS A 115 -17.53 38.68 7.10
CA CYS A 115 -18.53 37.62 7.18
C CYS A 115 -19.27 37.44 5.85
N VAL A 116 -19.95 36.30 5.70
CA VAL A 116 -20.82 36.02 4.54
C VAL A 116 -22.20 35.58 5.03
N LEU A 117 -23.22 36.33 4.60
CA LEU A 117 -24.62 35.97 4.86
C LEU A 117 -25.14 35.15 3.68
N MET A 118 -25.72 33.97 3.97
CA MET A 118 -26.33 33.11 2.94
C MET A 118 -27.50 33.84 2.26
N GLN A 119 -27.66 33.61 0.97
CA GLN A 119 -28.70 34.31 0.19
C GLN A 119 -30.11 34.03 0.67
N GLU A 120 -30.36 32.87 1.28
CA GLU A 120 -31.65 32.46 1.86
C GLU A 120 -32.08 33.31 3.06
N GLN A 121 -31.17 34.04 3.66
CA GLN A 121 -31.43 34.99 4.75
C GLN A 121 -31.50 36.45 4.26
N THR A 122 -31.80 36.63 2.98
CA THR A 122 -31.93 37.94 2.31
C THR A 122 -33.10 37.95 1.33
N ASP A 123 -33.43 39.12 0.78
CA ASP A 123 -34.39 39.23 -0.33
C ASP A 123 -33.77 38.97 -1.74
N GLY A 124 -32.46 38.68 -1.80
CA GLY A 124 -31.76 38.42 -3.05
C GLY A 124 -31.53 39.68 -3.91
N GLY A 125 -31.60 40.88 -3.35
CA GLY A 125 -31.54 42.13 -4.08
C GLY A 125 -30.22 42.35 -4.82
N GLU A 126 -30.29 42.82 -6.10
CA GLU A 126 -29.11 42.96 -6.94
C GLU A 126 -28.43 44.35 -6.85
N GLU A 127 -29.20 45.41 -6.57
CA GLU A 127 -28.68 46.76 -6.39
C GLU A 127 -28.68 47.18 -4.92
N THR A 128 -29.65 46.68 -4.14
CA THR A 128 -29.78 46.85 -2.71
C THR A 128 -30.33 45.55 -2.16
N VAL A 129 -29.65 45.00 -1.15
CA VAL A 129 -30.07 43.76 -0.51
C VAL A 129 -30.66 44.08 0.88
N ARG A 130 -31.76 43.39 1.23
CA ARG A 130 -32.29 43.37 2.61
C ARG A 130 -31.80 42.13 3.29
N ILE A 131 -31.12 42.30 4.41
CA ILE A 131 -30.59 41.23 5.23
C ILE A 131 -31.50 41.02 6.45
N TYR A 132 -31.75 39.72 6.79
CA TYR A 132 -32.71 39.33 7.84
C TYR A 132 -32.03 38.61 9.01
N ALA A 133 -30.71 38.62 9.07
CA ALA A 133 -29.97 38.00 10.18
C ALA A 133 -28.71 38.81 10.53
N GLU A 134 -28.43 38.84 11.83
CA GLU A 134 -27.17 39.37 12.38
C GLU A 134 -26.10 38.26 12.33
N LEU A 135 -24.88 38.61 11.94
CA LEU A 135 -23.73 37.70 11.90
C LEU A 135 -22.63 38.14 12.86
N SER A 136 -21.97 37.17 13.44
CA SER A 136 -20.73 37.40 14.17
C SER A 136 -19.56 37.61 13.22
N HIS A 137 -18.50 38.25 13.70
CA HIS A 137 -17.23 38.36 13.00
C HIS A 137 -16.71 36.96 12.59
N ASN A 138 -16.24 36.85 11.37
CA ASN A 138 -15.75 35.61 10.72
C ASN A 138 -16.81 34.55 10.44
N ALA A 139 -18.10 34.87 10.56
CA ALA A 139 -19.15 33.91 10.23
C ALA A 139 -19.13 33.54 8.74
N ASN A 140 -19.14 32.25 8.45
CA ASN A 140 -19.16 31.70 7.08
C ASN A 140 -17.99 32.17 6.20
N VAL A 141 -16.79 32.23 6.76
CA VAL A 141 -15.54 32.49 6.03
C VAL A 141 -14.67 31.25 6.10
N VAL A 142 -14.20 30.76 4.98
CA VAL A 142 -13.13 29.74 4.90
C VAL A 142 -11.81 30.48 4.75
N PHE A 143 -10.94 30.33 5.74
CA PHE A 143 -9.70 31.07 5.78
C PHE A 143 -8.61 30.49 4.88
N ARG A 144 -7.73 31.36 4.41
CA ARG A 144 -6.50 30.99 3.73
C ARG A 144 -5.70 30.00 4.60
N GLY A 145 -5.30 28.87 4.00
CA GLY A 145 -4.49 27.84 4.67
C GLY A 145 -5.26 26.97 5.67
N GLU A 146 -6.59 27.10 5.76
CA GLU A 146 -7.42 26.35 6.71
C GLU A 146 -7.33 24.83 6.50
N ASP A 147 -7.19 24.37 5.26
CA ASP A 147 -7.05 22.95 4.91
C ASP A 147 -5.58 22.50 5.01
N ILE A 148 -4.68 23.21 4.32
CA ILE A 148 -3.24 22.94 4.32
C ILE A 148 -2.46 24.25 4.28
N ALA A 149 -1.53 24.43 5.22
CA ALA A 149 -0.60 25.55 5.22
C ALA A 149 0.61 25.30 4.31
N ALA A 150 1.14 26.36 3.69
CA ALA A 150 2.38 26.30 2.93
C ALA A 150 3.52 25.68 3.77
N GLY A 151 4.27 24.75 3.19
CA GLY A 151 5.34 24.00 3.85
C GLY A 151 4.88 22.76 4.65
N ALA A 152 3.56 22.54 4.83
CA ALA A 152 3.06 21.34 5.48
C ALA A 152 3.43 20.08 4.70
N LEU A 153 3.77 19.01 5.40
CA LEU A 153 4.14 17.72 4.83
C LEU A 153 2.90 17.02 4.25
N VAL A 154 2.93 16.70 2.97
CA VAL A 154 1.89 15.93 2.26
C VAL A 154 2.23 14.44 2.25
N ALA A 155 3.48 14.10 1.97
CA ALA A 155 3.97 12.72 1.99
C ALA A 155 5.46 12.68 2.36
N GLU A 156 5.83 11.75 3.23
CA GLU A 156 7.24 11.45 3.54
C GLU A 156 7.88 10.64 2.42
N ALA A 157 9.21 10.63 2.36
CA ALA A 157 9.94 9.67 1.56
C ALA A 157 9.59 8.24 2.00
N GLY A 158 9.34 7.35 1.04
CA GLY A 158 8.90 5.98 1.30
C GLY A 158 7.38 5.80 1.39
N THR A 159 6.61 6.87 1.31
CA THR A 159 5.14 6.81 1.23
C THR A 159 4.69 6.30 -0.14
N VAL A 160 3.75 5.37 -0.15
CA VAL A 160 3.05 4.97 -1.38
C VAL A 160 2.02 6.04 -1.73
N LEU A 161 2.16 6.66 -2.88
CA LEU A 161 1.27 7.72 -3.33
C LEU A 161 -0.12 7.17 -3.69
N THR A 162 -1.13 7.67 -3.00
CA THR A 162 -2.54 7.32 -3.21
C THR A 162 -3.24 8.39 -4.05
N PRO A 163 -4.44 8.14 -4.60
CA PRO A 163 -5.23 9.17 -5.29
C PRO A 163 -5.43 10.44 -4.45
N ALA A 164 -5.57 10.33 -3.11
CA ALA A 164 -5.70 11.49 -2.23
C ALA A 164 -4.42 12.34 -2.19
N HIS A 165 -3.24 11.71 -2.11
CA HIS A 165 -1.97 12.44 -2.22
C HIS A 165 -1.86 13.19 -3.54
N LEU A 166 -2.22 12.52 -4.66
CA LEU A 166 -2.13 13.12 -6.00
C LEU A 166 -3.09 14.31 -6.16
N GLY A 167 -4.31 14.22 -5.60
CA GLY A 167 -5.27 15.30 -5.59
C GLY A 167 -4.73 16.53 -4.85
N VAL A 168 -4.14 16.34 -3.67
CA VAL A 168 -3.50 17.42 -2.91
C VAL A 168 -2.33 18.01 -3.69
N LEU A 169 -1.42 17.18 -4.21
CA LEU A 169 -0.24 17.62 -4.96
C LEU A 169 -0.63 18.38 -6.24
N ALA A 170 -1.67 17.94 -6.93
CA ALA A 170 -2.23 18.66 -8.09
C ALA A 170 -2.75 20.05 -7.68
N GLY A 171 -3.52 20.15 -6.58
CA GLY A 171 -3.98 21.40 -5.98
C GLY A 171 -2.84 22.32 -5.55
N GLN A 172 -1.65 21.78 -5.29
CA GLN A 172 -0.42 22.50 -4.98
C GLN A 172 0.43 22.85 -6.22
N GLY A 173 -0.07 22.56 -7.43
CA GLY A 173 0.60 22.90 -8.69
C GLY A 173 1.81 22.02 -9.02
N TYR A 174 1.87 20.80 -8.51
CA TYR A 174 2.86 19.82 -8.95
C TYR A 174 2.48 19.30 -10.34
N ALA A 175 3.41 19.32 -11.28
CA ALA A 175 3.29 18.62 -12.56
C ALA A 175 3.91 17.22 -12.49
N GLU A 176 5.00 17.10 -11.75
CA GLU A 176 5.78 15.88 -11.57
C GLU A 176 6.19 15.72 -10.11
N VAL A 177 6.45 14.47 -9.72
CA VAL A 177 6.93 14.11 -8.38
C VAL A 177 8.09 13.12 -8.45
N PRO A 178 9.08 13.22 -7.53
CA PRO A 178 10.17 12.27 -7.43
C PRO A 178 9.67 10.97 -6.80
N VAL A 179 9.88 9.85 -7.49
CA VAL A 179 9.53 8.50 -7.01
C VAL A 179 10.71 7.56 -7.18
N TYR A 180 10.77 6.50 -6.40
CA TYR A 180 11.75 5.44 -6.64
C TYR A 180 11.40 4.64 -7.90
N LYS A 181 12.42 4.24 -8.68
CA LYS A 181 12.26 3.29 -9.78
C LYS A 181 11.79 1.94 -9.25
N PRO A 182 10.88 1.25 -9.94
CA PRO A 182 10.49 -0.10 -9.57
C PRO A 182 11.67 -1.05 -9.59
N LEU A 183 11.78 -1.93 -8.59
CA LEU A 183 12.77 -3.00 -8.61
C LEU A 183 12.41 -4.04 -9.68
N THR A 184 13.43 -4.60 -10.32
CA THR A 184 13.31 -5.74 -11.22
C THR A 184 13.61 -7.01 -10.43
N ILE A 185 12.66 -7.95 -10.39
CA ILE A 185 12.75 -9.20 -9.63
C ILE A 185 12.86 -10.38 -10.59
N GLY A 186 13.92 -11.16 -10.44
CA GLY A 186 14.07 -12.46 -11.11
C GLY A 186 13.20 -13.53 -10.43
N VAL A 187 12.46 -14.31 -11.19
CA VAL A 187 11.71 -15.48 -10.69
C VAL A 187 12.17 -16.71 -11.43
N LEU A 188 12.83 -17.63 -10.74
CA LEU A 188 13.35 -18.88 -11.28
C LEU A 188 12.59 -20.10 -10.72
N ALA A 189 11.90 -20.84 -11.56
CA ALA A 189 11.34 -22.13 -11.19
C ALA A 189 12.34 -23.24 -11.52
N THR A 190 12.68 -24.10 -10.55
CA THR A 190 13.57 -25.24 -10.75
C THR A 190 12.80 -26.54 -10.58
N GLY A 191 12.99 -27.46 -11.52
CA GLY A 191 12.38 -28.78 -11.48
C GLY A 191 12.45 -29.47 -12.84
N SER A 192 13.01 -30.66 -12.87
CA SER A 192 13.06 -31.48 -14.09
C SER A 192 11.68 -31.96 -14.51
N GLU A 193 10.68 -31.94 -13.63
CA GLU A 193 9.28 -32.25 -13.90
C GLU A 193 8.50 -31.10 -14.55
N LEU A 194 9.03 -29.87 -14.52
CA LEU A 194 8.29 -28.66 -14.94
C LEU A 194 8.20 -28.55 -16.48
N LEU A 195 7.01 -28.13 -16.92
CA LEU A 195 6.71 -27.68 -18.27
C LEU A 195 6.28 -26.21 -18.22
N ALA A 196 6.61 -25.45 -19.26
CA ALA A 196 6.02 -24.14 -19.44
C ALA A 196 4.51 -24.28 -19.78
N PRO A 197 3.63 -23.40 -19.27
CA PRO A 197 2.23 -23.37 -19.71
C PRO A 197 2.14 -23.22 -21.24
N GLY A 198 1.37 -24.11 -21.86
CA GLY A 198 1.24 -24.19 -23.32
C GLY A 198 2.07 -25.29 -24.00
N GLU A 199 3.06 -25.86 -23.32
CA GLU A 199 3.76 -27.05 -23.82
C GLU A 199 2.87 -28.29 -23.75
N SER A 200 3.13 -29.27 -24.59
CA SER A 200 2.39 -30.54 -24.59
C SER A 200 2.70 -31.34 -23.33
N TRP A 201 1.62 -31.72 -22.61
CA TRP A 201 1.77 -32.54 -21.42
C TRP A 201 2.40 -33.90 -21.71
N ALA A 202 3.22 -34.38 -20.78
CA ALA A 202 3.83 -35.71 -20.83
C ALA A 202 3.74 -36.40 -19.44
N PRO A 203 3.73 -37.74 -19.38
CA PRO A 203 3.73 -38.47 -18.13
C PRO A 203 4.91 -38.06 -17.21
N GLY A 204 4.65 -37.88 -15.93
CA GLY A 204 5.65 -37.44 -14.95
C GLY A 204 5.98 -35.95 -14.99
N LYS A 205 5.30 -35.16 -15.82
CA LYS A 205 5.46 -33.70 -15.92
C LYS A 205 4.27 -32.96 -15.31
N ILE A 206 4.54 -31.77 -14.80
CA ILE A 206 3.56 -30.80 -14.31
C ILE A 206 3.88 -29.43 -14.88
N TYR A 207 2.90 -28.53 -14.96
CA TYR A 207 3.14 -27.16 -15.38
C TYR A 207 3.65 -26.29 -14.24
N ASP A 208 4.55 -25.33 -14.58
CA ASP A 208 5.05 -24.31 -13.64
C ASP A 208 3.92 -23.38 -13.18
N ALA A 209 3.28 -23.73 -12.07
CA ALA A 209 2.28 -22.90 -11.42
C ALA A 209 2.91 -21.86 -10.48
N ASN A 210 3.98 -22.23 -9.76
CA ASN A 210 4.64 -21.36 -8.80
C ASN A 210 5.29 -20.15 -9.43
N GLY A 211 6.03 -20.34 -10.53
CA GLY A 211 6.67 -19.24 -11.26
C GLY A 211 5.66 -18.23 -11.80
N ILE A 212 4.51 -18.72 -12.31
CA ILE A 212 3.40 -17.85 -12.75
C ILE A 212 2.78 -17.09 -11.57
N GLN A 213 2.43 -17.79 -10.48
CA GLN A 213 1.77 -17.21 -9.32
C GLN A 213 2.65 -16.16 -8.64
N ASN A 214 3.91 -16.48 -8.36
CA ASN A 214 4.86 -15.58 -7.72
C ASN A 214 5.11 -14.34 -8.59
N ALA A 215 5.30 -14.52 -9.90
CA ALA A 215 5.48 -13.42 -10.85
C ALA A 215 4.24 -12.51 -10.92
N ALA A 216 3.04 -13.08 -10.95
CA ALA A 216 1.78 -12.32 -10.96
C ALA A 216 1.63 -11.51 -9.68
N ARG A 217 1.93 -12.11 -8.53
CA ARG A 217 1.87 -11.42 -7.23
C ARG A 217 2.86 -10.26 -7.14
N LEU A 218 4.09 -10.45 -7.58
CA LEU A 218 5.11 -9.40 -7.59
C LEU A 218 4.72 -8.24 -8.53
N ARG A 219 4.19 -8.53 -9.72
CA ARG A 219 3.67 -7.49 -10.62
C ARG A 219 2.51 -6.70 -10.00
N GLN A 220 1.61 -7.37 -9.30
CA GLN A 220 0.51 -6.71 -8.56
C GLN A 220 1.03 -5.72 -7.51
N LEU A 221 2.21 -5.98 -6.93
CA LEU A 221 2.88 -5.09 -5.97
C LEU A 221 3.73 -3.98 -6.64
N GLY A 222 3.70 -3.88 -7.97
CA GLY A 222 4.39 -2.84 -8.73
C GLY A 222 5.84 -3.18 -9.13
N PHE A 223 6.30 -4.42 -8.94
CA PHE A 223 7.64 -4.84 -9.38
C PHE A 223 7.67 -5.18 -10.87
N VAL A 224 8.80 -4.92 -11.51
CA VAL A 224 9.12 -5.48 -12.83
C VAL A 224 9.60 -6.91 -12.61
N VAL A 225 9.13 -7.87 -13.43
CA VAL A 225 9.44 -9.29 -13.21
C VAL A 225 9.98 -9.96 -14.46
N VAL A 226 11.16 -10.54 -14.33
CA VAL A 226 11.80 -11.44 -15.30
C VAL A 226 11.61 -12.87 -14.83
N ARG A 227 10.95 -13.71 -15.63
CA ARG A 227 10.69 -15.11 -15.29
C ARG A 227 11.56 -16.06 -16.11
N ARG A 228 12.13 -17.08 -15.43
CA ARG A 228 12.90 -18.18 -16.01
C ARG A 228 12.46 -19.51 -15.41
N HIS A 229 12.76 -20.60 -16.08
CA HIS A 229 12.68 -21.94 -15.50
C HIS A 229 13.88 -22.79 -16.00
N CYS A 230 14.31 -23.75 -15.18
CA CYS A 230 15.35 -24.69 -15.55
C CYS A 230 15.15 -26.06 -14.90
N THR A 231 15.86 -27.04 -15.40
CA THR A 231 15.91 -28.41 -14.84
C THR A 231 16.77 -28.44 -13.58
N ASP A 232 16.64 -29.53 -12.78
CA ASP A 232 17.45 -29.78 -11.57
C ASP A 232 18.86 -30.20 -11.92
N ASP A 233 19.62 -29.29 -12.55
CA ASP A 233 21.04 -29.42 -12.86
C ASP A 233 21.78 -28.27 -12.16
N PRO A 234 22.76 -28.55 -11.28
CA PRO A 234 23.46 -27.52 -10.54
C PRO A 234 24.15 -26.47 -11.40
N ALA A 235 24.72 -26.85 -12.51
CA ALA A 235 25.40 -25.91 -13.39
C ALA A 235 24.43 -25.01 -14.13
N ARG A 236 23.27 -25.55 -14.55
CA ARG A 236 22.19 -24.75 -15.13
C ARG A 236 21.55 -23.79 -14.11
N ILE A 237 21.27 -24.28 -12.91
CA ILE A 237 20.73 -23.43 -11.83
C ILE A 237 21.69 -22.29 -11.53
N ALA A 238 23.00 -22.56 -11.43
CA ALA A 238 24.00 -21.53 -11.20
C ALA A 238 24.03 -20.49 -12.33
N ALA A 239 24.05 -20.92 -13.59
CA ALA A 239 24.09 -20.03 -14.74
C ALA A 239 22.83 -19.13 -14.82
N GLU A 240 21.63 -19.68 -14.61
CA GLU A 240 20.38 -18.91 -14.61
C GLU A 240 20.33 -17.92 -13.43
N LEU A 241 20.85 -18.30 -12.25
CA LEU A 241 20.95 -17.40 -11.11
C LEU A 241 21.94 -16.28 -11.36
N GLU A 242 23.11 -16.53 -11.93
CA GLU A 242 24.11 -15.51 -12.28
C GLU A 242 23.54 -14.53 -13.32
N GLU A 243 22.85 -15.03 -14.36
CA GLU A 243 22.20 -14.17 -15.34
C GLU A 243 21.12 -13.29 -14.72
N LEU A 244 20.25 -13.86 -13.87
CA LEU A 244 19.21 -13.11 -13.16
C LEU A 244 19.81 -12.11 -12.17
N LEU A 245 20.85 -12.48 -11.43
CA LEU A 245 21.53 -11.59 -10.52
C LEU A 245 22.23 -10.43 -11.25
N THR A 246 22.68 -10.62 -12.47
CA THR A 246 23.23 -9.54 -13.29
C THR A 246 22.15 -8.52 -13.71
N GLY A 247 20.97 -9.01 -14.11
CA GLY A 247 19.90 -8.17 -14.67
C GLY A 247 18.79 -7.73 -13.72
N CYS A 248 18.74 -8.26 -12.48
CA CYS A 248 17.68 -8.00 -11.52
C CYS A 248 18.23 -7.49 -10.18
N ASP A 249 17.38 -6.82 -9.42
CA ASP A 249 17.71 -6.26 -8.09
C ASP A 249 17.57 -7.31 -6.97
N ALA A 250 16.76 -8.34 -7.20
CA ALA A 250 16.63 -9.49 -6.30
C ALA A 250 16.14 -10.72 -7.09
N VAL A 251 16.32 -11.91 -6.52
CA VAL A 251 15.89 -13.16 -7.15
C VAL A 251 15.04 -13.99 -6.17
N ILE A 252 13.95 -14.55 -6.69
CA ILE A 252 13.13 -15.54 -6.01
C ILE A 252 13.21 -16.86 -6.77
N THR A 253 13.51 -17.96 -6.07
CA THR A 253 13.44 -19.29 -6.66
C THR A 253 12.29 -20.10 -6.06
N SER A 254 11.77 -21.07 -6.77
CA SER A 254 10.83 -22.06 -6.26
C SER A 254 11.21 -23.46 -6.71
N GLY A 255 11.22 -24.43 -5.78
CA GLY A 255 11.77 -25.77 -5.97
C GLY A 255 13.21 -25.87 -5.48
N GLY A 256 13.77 -27.08 -5.42
CA GLY A 256 15.19 -27.37 -5.16
C GLY A 256 15.74 -26.94 -3.77
N VAL A 257 14.89 -26.66 -2.76
CA VAL A 257 15.31 -26.04 -1.48
C VAL A 257 15.17 -26.97 -0.27
N SER A 258 14.58 -28.16 -0.44
CA SER A 258 14.33 -29.11 0.66
C SER A 258 15.60 -29.92 0.98
N VAL A 259 15.44 -31.09 1.60
CA VAL A 259 16.54 -32.00 2.00
C VAL A 259 16.66 -33.21 1.08
N GLY A 260 16.04 -33.18 -0.11
CA GLY A 260 16.07 -34.25 -1.09
C GLY A 260 17.42 -34.32 -1.82
N GLN A 261 17.68 -35.45 -2.47
CA GLN A 261 18.94 -35.65 -3.21
C GLN A 261 19.13 -34.71 -4.42
N LYS A 262 18.05 -34.08 -4.89
CA LYS A 262 18.03 -33.13 -6.02
C LYS A 262 17.84 -31.67 -5.58
N ASP A 263 17.93 -31.38 -4.29
CA ASP A 263 17.80 -30.00 -3.80
C ASP A 263 19.16 -29.30 -3.83
N TYR A 264 19.50 -28.75 -4.99
CA TYR A 264 20.82 -28.19 -5.28
C TYR A 264 20.98 -26.72 -4.90
N LEU A 265 19.89 -25.99 -4.63
CA LEU A 265 19.96 -24.54 -4.32
C LEU A 265 20.92 -24.19 -3.18
N PRO A 266 20.95 -24.92 -2.03
CA PRO A 266 21.90 -24.60 -0.97
C PRO A 266 23.36 -24.68 -1.43
N VAL A 267 23.71 -25.67 -2.25
CA VAL A 267 25.08 -25.85 -2.78
C VAL A 267 25.39 -24.78 -3.82
N VAL A 268 24.45 -24.48 -4.71
CA VAL A 268 24.63 -23.43 -5.72
C VAL A 268 24.80 -22.06 -5.06
N LEU A 269 24.02 -21.72 -4.04
CA LEU A 269 24.20 -20.48 -3.29
C LEU A 269 25.59 -20.38 -2.61
N GLU A 270 26.08 -21.49 -2.07
CA GLU A 270 27.44 -21.54 -1.51
C GLU A 270 28.51 -21.31 -2.60
N MET A 271 28.35 -21.93 -3.79
CA MET A 271 29.24 -21.73 -4.94
C MET A 271 29.25 -20.28 -5.41
N LEU A 272 28.11 -19.58 -5.35
CA LEU A 272 27.96 -18.17 -5.70
C LEU A 272 28.49 -17.23 -4.60
N GLY A 273 29.03 -17.76 -3.50
CA GLY A 273 29.57 -16.97 -2.40
C GLY A 273 28.52 -16.15 -1.64
N THR A 274 27.27 -16.62 -1.59
CA THR A 274 26.19 -15.89 -0.91
C THR A 274 26.37 -15.86 0.60
N ARG A 275 25.99 -14.75 1.23
CA ARG A 275 25.88 -14.62 2.67
C ARG A 275 24.47 -15.09 3.11
N SER A 276 24.41 -16.17 3.87
CA SER A 276 23.13 -16.67 4.40
C SER A 276 22.56 -15.67 5.42
N ILE A 277 21.28 -15.31 5.24
CA ILE A 277 20.48 -14.56 6.21
C ILE A 277 19.83 -15.54 7.18
N PHE A 278 19.19 -16.59 6.66
CA PHE A 278 18.75 -17.76 7.42
C PHE A 278 18.59 -18.97 6.50
N ALA A 279 18.66 -20.17 7.08
CA ALA A 279 18.43 -21.44 6.42
C ALA A 279 17.34 -22.24 7.18
N GLY A 280 16.11 -22.10 6.74
CA GLY A 280 14.93 -22.70 7.35
C GLY A 280 14.25 -21.85 8.41
N VAL A 281 12.91 -21.95 8.44
CA VAL A 281 12.04 -21.27 9.40
C VAL A 281 11.21 -22.28 10.17
N ALA A 282 11.07 -22.09 11.48
CA ALA A 282 10.34 -22.97 12.39
C ALA A 282 8.83 -22.80 12.25
N GLN A 283 8.29 -23.12 11.07
CA GLN A 283 6.87 -23.01 10.75
C GLN A 283 6.36 -24.13 9.83
N LYS A 284 5.06 -24.19 9.65
CA LYS A 284 4.38 -25.05 8.68
C LYS A 284 3.24 -24.28 8.00
N PRO A 285 3.20 -24.24 6.63
CA PRO A 285 4.16 -24.79 5.67
C PRO A 285 5.40 -23.90 5.49
N GLY A 286 6.35 -24.33 4.64
CA GLY A 286 7.46 -23.52 4.15
C GLY A 286 8.72 -23.54 5.03
N SER A 287 8.85 -24.52 5.95
CA SER A 287 10.09 -24.66 6.78
C SER A 287 11.40 -24.62 6.02
N PRO A 288 11.58 -25.23 4.84
CA PRO A 288 12.87 -25.26 4.17
C PRO A 288 13.23 -23.99 3.41
N MET A 289 12.49 -22.91 3.55
CA MET A 289 12.84 -21.62 2.93
C MET A 289 14.24 -21.17 3.28
N LEU A 290 15.00 -20.63 2.30
CA LEU A 290 16.27 -19.96 2.50
C LEU A 290 16.16 -18.50 2.13
N ALA A 291 16.90 -17.65 2.84
CA ALA A 291 17.15 -16.27 2.46
C ALA A 291 18.64 -15.99 2.51
N ALA A 292 19.17 -15.37 1.48
CA ALA A 292 20.59 -15.05 1.34
C ALA A 292 20.76 -13.70 0.66
N GLU A 293 21.99 -13.18 0.73
CA GLU A 293 22.44 -11.99 0.02
C GLU A 293 23.71 -12.31 -0.76
N VAL A 294 23.80 -11.76 -1.94
CA VAL A 294 24.99 -11.78 -2.78
C VAL A 294 25.14 -10.43 -3.48
N GLU A 295 26.29 -9.80 -3.37
CA GLU A 295 26.61 -8.53 -4.03
C GLU A 295 25.55 -7.43 -3.83
N GLY A 296 24.99 -7.36 -2.61
CA GLY A 296 23.95 -6.39 -2.29
C GLY A 296 22.56 -6.71 -2.86
N LYS A 297 22.31 -7.95 -3.29
CA LYS A 297 21.03 -8.41 -3.82
C LYS A 297 20.47 -9.54 -2.99
N LEU A 298 19.16 -9.51 -2.73
CA LEU A 298 18.48 -10.53 -1.96
C LEU A 298 18.10 -11.73 -2.82
N VAL A 299 18.30 -12.92 -2.29
CA VAL A 299 17.88 -14.18 -2.91
C VAL A 299 16.99 -14.94 -1.92
N PHE A 300 15.78 -15.28 -2.36
CA PHE A 300 14.82 -16.06 -1.59
C PHE A 300 14.55 -17.39 -2.28
N CYS A 301 14.82 -18.50 -1.62
CA CYS A 301 14.55 -19.83 -2.13
C CYS A 301 13.32 -20.41 -1.46
N LEU A 302 12.22 -20.49 -2.21
CA LEU A 302 10.92 -20.95 -1.74
C LEU A 302 10.70 -22.44 -2.03
N SER A 303 9.82 -23.06 -1.24
CA SER A 303 9.43 -24.47 -1.47
C SER A 303 8.82 -24.70 -2.85
N GLY A 304 8.96 -25.92 -3.39
CA GLY A 304 8.23 -26.36 -4.58
C GLY A 304 6.72 -26.57 -4.35
N ASN A 305 6.28 -26.75 -3.11
CA ASN A 305 4.84 -26.86 -2.79
C ASN A 305 4.15 -25.50 -2.94
N PRO A 306 3.07 -25.36 -3.74
CA PRO A 306 2.46 -24.07 -4.10
C PRO A 306 2.06 -23.20 -2.90
N PHE A 307 1.32 -23.75 -1.95
CA PHE A 307 0.92 -22.93 -0.79
C PHE A 307 2.10 -22.62 0.13
N ALA A 308 3.10 -23.49 0.22
CA ALA A 308 4.28 -23.21 1.01
C ALA A 308 5.08 -22.03 0.39
N ALA A 309 5.24 -22.03 -0.94
CA ALA A 309 5.86 -20.93 -1.67
C ALA A 309 5.10 -19.62 -1.48
N ALA A 310 3.77 -19.62 -1.68
CA ALA A 310 2.93 -18.44 -1.51
C ALA A 310 2.98 -17.88 -0.08
N ALA A 311 2.86 -18.75 0.94
CA ALA A 311 2.87 -18.31 2.34
C ALA A 311 4.21 -17.68 2.73
N THR A 312 5.34 -18.27 2.32
CA THR A 312 6.66 -17.73 2.64
C THR A 312 7.04 -16.52 1.77
N LEU A 313 6.54 -16.44 0.54
CA LEU A 313 6.62 -15.23 -0.29
C LEU A 313 5.98 -14.04 0.45
N GLU A 314 4.73 -14.18 0.91
CA GLU A 314 3.99 -13.12 1.60
C GLU A 314 4.62 -12.75 2.95
N GLN A 315 5.11 -13.74 3.71
CA GLN A 315 5.62 -13.51 5.06
C GLN A 315 7.01 -12.91 5.11
N TYR A 316 7.88 -13.19 4.12
CA TYR A 316 9.29 -12.83 4.21
C TYR A 316 9.83 -12.11 2.99
N ALA A 317 9.59 -12.65 1.78
CA ALA A 317 10.15 -12.07 0.57
C ALA A 317 9.48 -10.73 0.21
N VAL A 318 8.14 -10.69 0.22
CA VAL A 318 7.39 -9.45 -0.08
C VAL A 318 7.74 -8.32 0.90
N PRO A 319 7.73 -8.50 2.24
CA PRO A 319 8.15 -7.46 3.17
C PRO A 319 9.56 -6.93 2.89
N ALA A 320 10.53 -7.83 2.66
CA ALA A 320 11.90 -7.43 2.35
C ALA A 320 12.01 -6.66 1.03
N LEU A 321 11.33 -7.13 -0.03
CA LEU A 321 11.32 -6.44 -1.33
C LEU A 321 10.65 -5.07 -1.27
N LEU A 322 9.55 -4.92 -0.54
CA LEU A 322 8.90 -3.63 -0.32
C LEU A 322 9.82 -2.68 0.45
N ARG A 323 10.55 -3.19 1.44
CA ARG A 323 11.54 -2.42 2.19
C ARG A 323 12.72 -1.99 1.31
N ALA A 324 13.24 -2.90 0.49
CA ALA A 324 14.29 -2.61 -0.49
C ALA A 324 13.83 -1.60 -1.55
N ALA A 325 12.56 -1.66 -1.97
CA ALA A 325 11.94 -0.70 -2.89
C ALA A 325 11.78 0.72 -2.29
N GLY A 326 12.07 0.89 -1.00
CA GLY A 326 12.07 2.20 -0.34
C GLY A 326 10.85 2.48 0.54
N ARG A 327 9.91 1.54 0.72
CA ARG A 327 8.78 1.74 1.65
C ARG A 327 9.24 1.89 3.09
N GLN A 328 8.45 2.60 3.88
CA GLN A 328 8.60 2.63 5.34
C GLN A 328 8.36 1.23 5.91
N GLU A 329 9.06 0.89 7.00
CA GLU A 329 9.09 -0.48 7.53
C GLU A 329 7.71 -0.99 7.95
N GLU A 330 6.94 -0.16 8.63
CA GLU A 330 5.59 -0.48 9.10
C GLU A 330 4.64 -0.83 7.95
N ALA A 331 4.84 -0.19 6.78
CA ALA A 331 4.05 -0.45 5.57
C ALA A 331 4.50 -1.69 4.79
N CYS A 332 5.61 -2.34 5.19
CA CYS A 332 6.11 -3.57 4.57
C CYS A 332 5.55 -4.83 5.24
N ILE A 333 5.21 -4.75 6.52
CA ILE A 333 4.80 -5.89 7.34
C ILE A 333 3.31 -6.19 7.11
N LEU A 334 2.97 -7.48 7.01
CA LEU A 334 1.57 -7.90 6.89
C LEU A 334 0.76 -7.43 8.11
N PRO A 335 -0.35 -6.67 7.91
CA PRO A 335 -1.22 -6.27 9.00
C PRO A 335 -1.75 -7.46 9.78
N ARG A 336 -1.65 -7.38 11.11
CA ARG A 336 -2.16 -8.39 12.04
C ARG A 336 -3.44 -7.93 12.69
N THR A 337 -4.47 -8.77 12.67
CA THR A 337 -5.77 -8.50 13.30
C THR A 337 -6.31 -9.75 13.95
N ARG A 338 -7.10 -9.61 15.03
CA ARG A 338 -7.88 -10.72 15.59
C ARG A 338 -9.23 -10.79 14.89
N ARG A 339 -9.63 -12.00 14.50
CA ARG A 339 -10.91 -12.24 13.83
C ARG A 339 -11.56 -13.50 14.34
N THR A 340 -12.90 -13.53 14.32
CA THR A 340 -13.68 -14.70 14.70
C THR A 340 -13.64 -15.73 13.57
N LEU A 341 -13.24 -16.94 13.90
CA LEU A 341 -13.20 -18.08 12.98
C LEU A 341 -14.62 -18.56 12.65
N THR A 342 -14.93 -18.74 11.37
CA THR A 342 -16.23 -19.29 10.93
C THR A 342 -16.16 -20.78 10.60
N THR A 343 -14.95 -21.33 10.43
CA THR A 343 -14.71 -22.74 10.11
C THR A 343 -13.62 -23.29 11.03
N GLY A 344 -13.75 -24.52 11.50
CA GLY A 344 -12.77 -25.12 12.41
C GLY A 344 -11.54 -25.70 11.71
N PHE A 345 -10.50 -25.98 12.49
CA PHE A 345 -9.33 -26.73 12.06
C PHE A 345 -8.95 -27.76 13.11
N SER A 346 -9.17 -29.05 12.83
CA SER A 346 -9.12 -30.14 13.80
C SER A 346 -7.71 -30.65 14.19
N LYS A 347 -6.64 -30.20 13.47
CA LYS A 347 -5.28 -30.72 13.74
C LYS A 347 -4.54 -29.83 14.74
N PRO A 348 -4.01 -30.39 15.84
CA PRO A 348 -3.16 -29.61 16.73
C PRO A 348 -1.86 -29.16 16.06
N SER A 349 -1.34 -28.03 16.47
CA SER A 349 -0.13 -27.42 15.92
C SER A 349 1.06 -27.62 16.85
N LYS A 350 1.95 -28.57 16.52
CA LYS A 350 3.20 -28.81 17.28
C LYS A 350 4.21 -27.67 17.14
N GLY A 351 4.16 -26.93 16.04
CA GLY A 351 4.97 -25.74 15.73
C GLY A 351 4.08 -24.64 15.17
N ASN A 352 4.64 -23.46 14.91
CA ASN A 352 3.89 -22.36 14.28
C ASN A 352 3.29 -22.81 12.95
N ARG A 353 2.00 -22.60 12.79
CA ARG A 353 1.25 -23.03 11.60
C ARG A 353 0.54 -21.85 10.98
N TYR A 354 0.65 -21.74 9.66
CA TYR A 354 -0.07 -20.75 8.86
C TYR A 354 -1.03 -21.46 7.93
N LEU A 355 -2.29 -21.05 7.97
CA LEU A 355 -3.36 -21.61 7.15
C LEU A 355 -3.87 -20.52 6.21
N ARG A 356 -4.04 -20.85 4.93
CA ARG A 356 -4.69 -19.96 3.98
C ARG A 356 -6.11 -19.65 4.43
N ALA A 357 -6.56 -18.42 4.27
CA ALA A 357 -7.85 -18.00 4.79
C ALA A 357 -8.49 -16.89 3.94
N LYS A 358 -9.82 -16.80 4.06
CA LYS A 358 -10.64 -15.72 3.52
C LYS A 358 -11.11 -14.86 4.69
N ALA A 359 -10.54 -13.68 4.83
CA ALA A 359 -10.97 -12.70 5.81
C ALA A 359 -11.99 -11.74 5.18
N SER A 360 -13.09 -11.46 5.91
CA SER A 360 -14.09 -10.48 5.51
C SER A 360 -14.75 -9.89 6.76
N GLY A 361 -14.82 -8.58 6.83
CA GLY A 361 -15.33 -7.90 8.03
C GLY A 361 -14.57 -8.34 9.29
N GLY A 362 -15.30 -8.68 10.35
CA GLY A 362 -14.73 -9.19 11.62
C GLY A 362 -14.44 -10.69 11.65
N THR A 363 -14.65 -11.42 10.55
CA THR A 363 -14.57 -12.88 10.51
C THR A 363 -13.48 -13.40 9.57
N VAL A 364 -13.11 -14.67 9.74
CA VAL A 364 -12.18 -15.39 8.87
C VAL A 364 -12.63 -16.84 8.69
N ALA A 365 -12.52 -17.33 7.45
CA ALA A 365 -12.80 -18.72 7.09
C ALA A 365 -11.54 -19.42 6.57
N ILE A 366 -11.29 -20.64 7.06
CA ILE A 366 -10.26 -21.55 6.52
C ILE A 366 -10.93 -22.42 5.46
N PRO A 367 -10.53 -22.39 4.17
CA PRO A 367 -11.13 -23.19 3.11
C PRO A 367 -11.02 -24.69 3.38
N GLY A 368 -12.00 -25.49 2.92
CA GLY A 368 -11.98 -26.94 2.98
C GLY A 368 -12.51 -27.50 4.30
N GLU A 369 -13.54 -26.91 4.86
CA GLU A 369 -14.25 -27.41 6.04
C GLU A 369 -14.53 -28.91 5.91
N GLY A 370 -14.11 -29.68 6.93
CA GLY A 370 -14.23 -31.15 6.96
C GLY A 370 -13.28 -31.91 6.02
N ASN A 371 -12.56 -31.25 5.10
CA ASN A 371 -11.62 -31.89 4.19
C ASN A 371 -10.16 -31.55 4.55
N THR A 372 -9.47 -32.48 5.20
CA THR A 372 -8.07 -32.29 5.60
C THR A 372 -7.09 -32.24 4.42
N GLU A 373 -7.46 -32.70 3.22
CA GLU A 373 -6.64 -32.65 2.03
C GLU A 373 -6.60 -31.23 1.43
N ALA A 374 -7.67 -30.47 1.60
CA ALA A 374 -7.70 -29.06 1.21
C ALA A 374 -6.65 -28.21 1.96
N HIS A 375 -6.12 -28.69 3.08
CA HIS A 375 -5.05 -28.03 3.84
C HIS A 375 -3.65 -28.50 3.44
N SER A 376 -3.52 -29.39 2.44
CA SER A 376 -2.21 -29.78 1.91
C SER A 376 -1.46 -28.57 1.34
N SER A 377 -0.16 -28.49 1.59
CA SER A 377 0.70 -27.44 1.01
C SER A 377 0.81 -27.53 -0.52
N GLY A 378 0.49 -28.70 -1.09
CA GLY A 378 0.44 -28.92 -2.54
C GLY A 378 -0.89 -28.51 -3.20
N SER A 379 -1.95 -28.21 -2.43
CA SER A 379 -3.25 -27.83 -3.00
C SER A 379 -3.24 -26.40 -3.55
N LEU A 380 -3.21 -26.26 -4.86
CA LEU A 380 -3.19 -24.96 -5.57
C LEU A 380 -4.58 -24.29 -5.56
N SER A 381 -5.63 -25.04 -5.91
CA SER A 381 -6.99 -24.50 -6.03
C SER A 381 -7.56 -23.95 -4.73
N ALA A 382 -7.16 -24.50 -3.58
CA ALA A 382 -7.60 -24.02 -2.28
C ALA A 382 -7.08 -22.62 -1.90
N MET A 383 -6.20 -22.02 -2.70
CA MET A 383 -5.75 -20.62 -2.53
C MET A 383 -6.69 -19.60 -3.22
N ILE A 384 -7.58 -20.06 -4.10
CA ILE A 384 -8.48 -19.16 -4.84
C ILE A 384 -9.41 -18.43 -3.85
N GLY A 385 -9.35 -17.09 -3.91
CA GLY A 385 -10.12 -16.20 -3.04
C GLY A 385 -9.56 -16.06 -1.61
N CYS A 386 -8.41 -16.67 -1.27
CA CYS A 386 -7.72 -16.38 -0.02
C CYS A 386 -7.00 -15.03 -0.11
N ASN A 387 -7.10 -14.25 0.96
CA ASN A 387 -6.51 -12.92 1.09
C ASN A 387 -5.72 -12.74 2.39
N SER A 388 -5.54 -13.84 3.13
CA SER A 388 -4.92 -13.81 4.46
C SER A 388 -4.37 -15.18 4.86
N LEU A 389 -3.59 -15.16 5.95
CA LEU A 389 -3.15 -16.35 6.66
C LEU A 389 -3.68 -16.30 8.10
N VAL A 390 -4.25 -17.41 8.57
CA VAL A 390 -4.49 -17.63 10.01
C VAL A 390 -3.21 -18.16 10.62
N GLU A 391 -2.74 -17.56 11.70
CA GLU A 391 -1.60 -18.00 12.47
C GLU A 391 -2.08 -18.83 13.68
N LEU A 392 -1.60 -20.06 13.79
CA LEU A 392 -1.77 -20.91 14.96
C LEU A 392 -0.41 -21.12 15.62
N PRO A 393 -0.18 -20.58 16.82
CA PRO A 393 1.08 -20.72 17.54
C PRO A 393 1.44 -22.16 17.84
N ALA A 394 2.71 -22.41 18.09
CA ALA A 394 3.18 -23.71 18.56
C ALA A 394 2.47 -24.12 19.86
N GLY A 395 2.01 -25.36 19.92
CA GLY A 395 1.26 -25.90 21.06
C GLY A 395 -0.25 -25.65 21.01
N SER A 396 -0.77 -24.95 19.99
CA SER A 396 -2.22 -24.78 19.82
C SER A 396 -2.91 -26.14 19.63
N GLY A 397 -4.06 -26.33 20.30
CA GLY A 397 -5.00 -27.43 20.04
C GLY A 397 -5.72 -27.26 18.70
N PRO A 398 -6.72 -28.09 18.41
CA PRO A 398 -7.72 -27.81 17.41
C PRO A 398 -8.38 -26.45 17.70
N VAL A 399 -8.82 -25.76 16.66
CA VAL A 399 -9.58 -24.50 16.79
C VAL A 399 -10.97 -24.69 16.19
N GLU A 400 -11.98 -24.16 16.88
CA GLU A 400 -13.38 -24.36 16.55
C GLU A 400 -14.01 -23.06 16.00
N PRO A 401 -15.13 -23.14 15.23
CA PRO A 401 -15.88 -21.95 14.86
C PRO A 401 -16.31 -21.14 16.09
N GLY A 402 -16.19 -19.82 16.01
CA GLY A 402 -16.47 -18.90 17.12
C GLY A 402 -15.23 -18.48 17.91
N GLU A 403 -14.11 -19.17 17.79
CA GLU A 403 -12.85 -18.75 18.42
C GLU A 403 -12.20 -17.57 17.70
N GLU A 404 -11.51 -16.73 18.46
CA GLU A 404 -10.67 -15.66 17.93
C GLU A 404 -9.27 -16.16 17.57
N VAL A 405 -8.84 -15.87 16.35
CA VAL A 405 -7.52 -16.24 15.84
C VAL A 405 -6.78 -15.02 15.30
N GLU A 406 -5.44 -15.10 15.31
CA GLU A 406 -4.57 -14.10 14.67
C GLU A 406 -4.61 -14.29 13.15
N VAL A 407 -4.80 -13.17 12.42
CA VAL A 407 -4.90 -13.15 10.96
C VAL A 407 -3.91 -12.14 10.39
N LEU A 408 -3.06 -12.61 9.47
CA LEU A 408 -2.16 -11.79 8.67
C LEU A 408 -2.84 -11.51 7.33
N SER A 409 -3.15 -10.24 7.06
CA SER A 409 -3.82 -9.84 5.80
C SER A 409 -2.78 -9.52 4.73
N PHE A 410 -3.02 -9.97 3.48
CA PHE A 410 -2.14 -9.61 2.37
C PHE A 410 -2.28 -8.13 2.02
N VAL A 411 -1.15 -7.49 1.70
CA VAL A 411 -1.11 -6.11 1.22
C VAL A 411 -1.37 -6.11 -0.29
N TYR A 412 -2.21 -5.21 -0.77
CA TYR A 412 -2.52 -5.04 -2.19
C TYR A 412 -2.12 -3.65 -2.67
#